data_49ef209ed7df177fed1e6a039bae345e
#
_entry.id   49ef209ed7df177fed1e6a039bae345e
#
_cell.length_a   1.000
_cell.length_b   1.000
_cell.length_c   1.000
_cell.angle_alpha   90.00
_cell.angle_beta   90.00
_cell.angle_gamma   90.00
#
_symmetry.space_group_name_H-M   'P 1'
#
loop_
_entity.id
_entity.type
_entity.pdbx_description
1 polymer ?
#
loop_
_entity_poly.entity_id
_entity_poly.type
_entity_poly.pdbx_seq_one_letter_code
_entity_poly.pdbx_strand_id
1 'polypeptide(L)'
;MRVVVSADDGSGLDSVVSPHFGRCPYFIVVDLEGCEVQQVAAVENPYYRHHQPGQVPRFIRERDADVMLTGGMGRRAIGMFEQYGIQAVTGASGTVRRSLEQYLGGVLQGAQPCRESLEHAHEHEAVVPHTGDPKMGSADAAYEEDEVGRLREEVEMLQGQLDEAMARLRALSGGG
;
A
#
# COMPACT_ATOMS: atom_id res chain seq x y z
N MET A 1 0.57 -17.38 -15.31
CA MET A 1 0.00 -16.35 -14.40
C MET A 1 1.13 -15.57 -13.77
N ARG A 2 1.04 -14.26 -13.77
CA ARG A 2 2.04 -13.37 -13.13
C ARG A 2 1.47 -12.71 -11.90
N VAL A 3 2.07 -12.99 -10.75
CA VAL A 3 1.71 -12.42 -9.46
C VAL A 3 2.77 -11.39 -9.07
N VAL A 4 2.33 -10.20 -8.69
CA VAL A 4 3.20 -9.15 -8.15
C VAL A 4 2.89 -8.96 -6.68
N VAL A 5 3.91 -8.89 -5.84
CA VAL A 5 3.76 -8.75 -4.38
C VAL A 5 4.53 -7.53 -3.91
N SER A 6 3.88 -6.65 -3.13
CA SER A 6 4.58 -5.53 -2.47
C SER A 6 5.50 -6.06 -1.36
N ALA A 7 6.75 -5.59 -1.32
CA ALA A 7 7.76 -6.10 -0.40
C ALA A 7 8.63 -4.98 0.19
N ASP A 8 9.14 -5.20 1.39
CA ASP A 8 10.01 -4.27 2.11
C ASP A 8 11.49 -4.43 1.72
N ASP A 9 11.83 -5.51 1.03
CA ASP A 9 13.19 -5.80 0.56
C ASP A 9 13.18 -6.60 -0.76
N GLY A 10 14.36 -6.80 -1.36
CA GLY A 10 14.55 -7.48 -2.65
C GLY A 10 14.97 -8.94 -2.55
N SER A 11 14.70 -9.65 -1.46
CA SER A 11 15.13 -11.05 -1.23
C SER A 11 14.27 -12.10 -1.95
N GLY A 12 13.45 -11.69 -2.93
CA GLY A 12 12.61 -12.59 -3.73
C GLY A 12 11.50 -13.21 -2.90
N LEU A 13 11.36 -14.54 -2.94
CA LEU A 13 10.30 -15.24 -2.18
C LEU A 13 10.45 -15.12 -0.66
N ASP A 14 11.62 -14.81 -0.16
CA ASP A 14 11.89 -14.68 1.27
C ASP A 14 11.74 -13.22 1.75
N SER A 15 11.47 -12.27 0.83
CA SER A 15 11.14 -10.89 1.17
C SER A 15 9.92 -10.81 2.08
N VAL A 16 9.93 -9.82 2.99
CA VAL A 16 8.77 -9.51 3.83
C VAL A 16 7.75 -8.73 3.01
N VAL A 17 6.48 -9.16 3.07
CA VAL A 17 5.38 -8.45 2.41
C VAL A 17 5.18 -7.10 3.06
N SER A 18 5.15 -6.03 2.25
CA SER A 18 4.88 -4.69 2.74
C SER A 18 3.42 -4.52 3.16
N PRO A 19 3.16 -3.89 4.32
CA PRO A 19 1.80 -3.61 4.76
C PRO A 19 1.06 -2.62 3.85
N HIS A 20 1.78 -1.84 3.02
CA HIS A 20 1.20 -0.79 2.18
C HIS A 20 1.61 -0.94 0.71
N PHE A 21 0.63 -0.97 -0.20
CA PHE A 21 0.85 -1.10 -1.64
C PHE A 21 1.73 0.00 -2.23
N GLY A 22 1.41 1.27 -1.99
CA GLY A 22 2.09 2.40 -2.66
C GLY A 22 3.43 2.80 -2.04
N ARG A 23 3.69 2.39 -0.80
CA ARG A 23 4.87 2.77 -0.01
C ARG A 23 5.87 1.65 0.19
N CYS A 24 5.79 0.59 -0.59
CA CYS A 24 6.78 -0.49 -0.57
C CYS A 24 8.02 -0.11 -1.40
N PRO A 25 9.24 -0.39 -0.93
CA PRO A 25 10.46 -0.13 -1.70
C PRO A 25 10.65 -1.08 -2.88
N TYR A 26 10.08 -2.29 -2.83
CA TYR A 26 10.20 -3.31 -3.86
C TYR A 26 8.87 -3.93 -4.24
N PHE A 27 8.85 -4.47 -5.45
CA PHE A 27 7.83 -5.43 -5.91
C PHE A 27 8.51 -6.73 -6.31
N ILE A 28 8.02 -7.84 -5.81
CA ILE A 28 8.47 -9.16 -6.21
C ILE A 28 7.52 -9.68 -7.28
N VAL A 29 8.05 -9.87 -8.48
CA VAL A 29 7.33 -10.41 -9.63
C VAL A 29 7.57 -11.90 -9.68
N VAL A 30 6.50 -12.70 -9.66
CA VAL A 30 6.55 -14.16 -9.65
C VAL A 30 5.76 -14.68 -10.84
N ASP A 31 6.44 -15.37 -11.75
CA ASP A 31 5.80 -16.08 -12.86
C ASP A 31 5.49 -17.51 -12.44
N LEU A 32 4.24 -17.91 -12.64
CA LEU A 32 3.70 -19.22 -12.26
C LEU A 32 3.20 -19.99 -13.48
N GLU A 33 3.48 -21.28 -13.52
CA GLU A 33 2.81 -22.25 -14.38
C GLU A 33 2.01 -23.22 -13.50
N GLY A 34 0.67 -23.13 -13.60
CA GLY A 34 -0.19 -23.75 -12.59
C GLY A 34 0.09 -23.18 -11.20
N CYS A 35 0.56 -24.01 -10.28
CA CYS A 35 0.98 -23.62 -8.92
C CYS A 35 2.51 -23.59 -8.75
N GLU A 36 3.28 -23.85 -9.80
CA GLU A 36 4.73 -23.93 -9.72
C GLU A 36 5.39 -22.59 -10.09
N VAL A 37 6.34 -22.14 -9.26
CA VAL A 37 7.13 -20.93 -9.50
C VAL A 37 8.15 -21.22 -10.61
N GLN A 38 8.05 -20.48 -11.71
CA GLN A 38 8.98 -20.56 -12.85
C GLN A 38 10.08 -19.50 -12.74
N GLN A 39 9.71 -18.27 -12.37
CA GLN A 39 10.65 -17.18 -12.29
C GLN A 39 10.29 -16.24 -11.15
N VAL A 40 11.31 -15.66 -10.52
CA VAL A 40 11.18 -14.64 -9.49
C VAL A 40 12.11 -13.49 -9.82
N ALA A 41 11.60 -12.26 -9.81
CA ALA A 41 12.38 -11.05 -10.00
C ALA A 41 12.01 -10.01 -8.94
N ALA A 42 13.00 -9.37 -8.34
CA ALA A 42 12.81 -8.22 -7.49
C ALA A 42 12.94 -6.94 -8.33
N VAL A 43 11.98 -6.05 -8.22
CA VAL A 43 11.93 -4.78 -8.96
C VAL A 43 11.80 -3.64 -7.95
N GLU A 44 12.69 -2.67 -8.03
CA GLU A 44 12.59 -1.47 -7.20
C GLU A 44 11.34 -0.66 -7.57
N ASN A 45 10.67 -0.11 -6.57
CA ASN A 45 9.58 0.82 -6.77
C ASN A 45 10.15 2.23 -7.00
N PRO A 46 10.10 2.77 -8.23
CA PRO A 46 10.63 4.11 -8.51
C PRO A 46 9.83 5.23 -7.85
N TYR A 47 8.63 4.91 -7.36
CA TYR A 47 7.70 5.84 -6.73
C TYR A 47 7.66 5.71 -5.21
N TYR A 48 8.57 4.96 -4.60
CA TYR A 48 8.60 4.67 -3.17
C TYR A 48 8.57 5.92 -2.29
N ARG A 49 9.35 6.95 -2.66
CA ARG A 49 9.48 8.18 -1.85
C ARG A 49 8.45 9.24 -2.20
N HIS A 50 8.07 9.32 -3.48
CA HIS A 50 7.14 10.32 -4.00
C HIS A 50 6.31 9.68 -5.11
N HIS A 51 5.01 9.54 -4.91
CA HIS A 51 4.12 9.03 -5.94
C HIS A 51 2.90 9.92 -6.09
N GLN A 52 2.48 10.13 -7.32
CA GLN A 52 1.19 10.69 -7.64
C GLN A 52 0.15 9.57 -7.76
N PRO A 53 -1.14 9.87 -7.50
CA PRO A 53 -2.21 8.90 -7.69
C PRO A 53 -2.14 8.23 -9.07
N GLY A 54 -2.21 6.91 -9.10
CA GLY A 54 -2.23 6.13 -10.33
C GLY A 54 -0.86 5.73 -10.90
N GLN A 55 0.25 6.34 -10.50
CA GLN A 55 1.59 5.97 -11.00
C GLN A 55 1.96 4.52 -10.65
N VAL A 56 1.76 4.12 -9.41
CA VAL A 56 2.10 2.75 -8.96
C VAL A 56 1.19 1.69 -9.60
N PRO A 57 -0.16 1.82 -9.66
CA PRO A 57 -1.00 0.89 -10.41
C PRO A 57 -0.62 0.77 -11.89
N ARG A 58 -0.29 1.88 -12.55
CA ARG A 58 0.18 1.88 -13.94
C ARG A 58 1.50 1.13 -14.08
N PHE A 59 2.44 1.34 -13.18
CA PHE A 59 3.72 0.65 -13.16
C PHE A 59 3.57 -0.88 -13.02
N ILE A 60 2.60 -1.35 -12.24
CA ILE A 60 2.26 -2.77 -12.13
C ILE A 60 1.60 -3.30 -13.40
N ARG A 61 0.68 -2.53 -14.00
CA ARG A 61 0.06 -2.87 -15.29
C ARG A 61 1.09 -3.06 -16.41
N GLU A 62 2.10 -2.17 -16.49
CA GLU A 62 3.17 -2.23 -17.50
C GLU A 62 4.06 -3.47 -17.36
N ARG A 63 3.88 -4.27 -16.31
CA ARG A 63 4.54 -5.56 -16.05
C ARG A 63 3.66 -6.75 -16.35
N ASP A 64 2.52 -6.56 -17.00
CA ASP A 64 1.57 -7.61 -17.36
C ASP A 64 1.17 -8.48 -16.16
N ALA A 65 0.94 -7.86 -15.00
CA ALA A 65 0.48 -8.54 -13.81
C ALA A 65 -0.95 -9.04 -13.98
N ASP A 66 -1.21 -10.29 -13.60
CA ASP A 66 -2.56 -10.84 -13.47
C ASP A 66 -3.12 -10.58 -12.06
N VAL A 67 -2.24 -10.61 -11.06
CA VAL A 67 -2.60 -10.50 -9.64
C VAL A 67 -1.63 -9.57 -8.91
N MET A 68 -2.17 -8.72 -8.03
CA MET A 68 -1.40 -7.88 -7.12
C MET A 68 -1.70 -8.25 -5.66
N LEU A 69 -0.70 -8.81 -4.94
CA LEU A 69 -0.81 -9.13 -3.51
C LEU A 69 -0.14 -8.04 -2.67
N THR A 70 -0.79 -7.64 -1.58
CA THR A 70 -0.25 -6.64 -0.65
C THR A 70 -0.87 -6.77 0.74
N GLY A 71 -0.25 -6.20 1.77
CA GLY A 71 -0.87 -6.11 3.09
C GLY A 71 -2.12 -5.24 3.07
N GLY A 72 -2.04 -4.06 2.49
CA GLY A 72 -3.16 -3.14 2.39
C GLY A 72 -3.10 -2.24 1.15
N MET A 73 -4.29 -1.82 0.67
CA MET A 73 -4.43 -1.00 -0.53
C MET A 73 -5.59 -0.02 -0.37
N GLY A 74 -5.39 1.21 -0.84
CA GLY A 74 -6.44 2.22 -0.88
C GLY A 74 -7.49 1.96 -1.96
N ARG A 75 -8.74 2.42 -1.75
CA ARG A 75 -9.87 2.23 -2.68
C ARG A 75 -9.55 2.64 -4.13
N ARG A 76 -8.85 3.75 -4.32
CA ARG A 76 -8.50 4.25 -5.66
C ARG A 76 -7.63 3.26 -6.42
N ALA A 77 -6.62 2.68 -5.76
CA ALA A 77 -5.75 1.69 -6.37
C ALA A 77 -6.52 0.41 -6.71
N ILE A 78 -7.40 -0.06 -5.82
CA ILE A 78 -8.29 -1.21 -6.08
C ILE A 78 -9.12 -0.96 -7.35
N GLY A 79 -9.83 0.17 -7.44
CA GLY A 79 -10.64 0.50 -8.60
C GLY A 79 -9.84 0.63 -9.91
N MET A 80 -8.57 1.08 -9.83
CA MET A 80 -7.69 1.11 -11.00
C MET A 80 -7.27 -0.29 -11.44
N PHE A 81 -6.96 -1.20 -10.51
CA PHE A 81 -6.64 -2.58 -10.84
C PHE A 81 -7.84 -3.31 -11.45
N GLU A 82 -9.04 -3.09 -10.96
CA GLU A 82 -10.28 -3.59 -11.56
C GLU A 82 -10.43 -3.13 -13.01
N GLN A 83 -10.20 -1.83 -13.29
CA GLN A 83 -10.23 -1.29 -14.66
C GLN A 83 -9.14 -1.88 -15.57
N TYR A 84 -8.00 -2.28 -15.00
CA TYR A 84 -6.89 -2.91 -15.73
C TYR A 84 -7.08 -4.43 -15.90
N GLY A 85 -8.10 -5.02 -15.29
CA GLY A 85 -8.32 -6.47 -15.28
C GLY A 85 -7.32 -7.22 -14.39
N ILE A 86 -6.67 -6.54 -13.45
CA ILE A 86 -5.70 -7.10 -12.50
C ILE A 86 -6.46 -7.40 -11.20
N GLN A 87 -6.36 -8.63 -10.73
CA GLN A 87 -6.94 -9.01 -9.44
C GLN A 87 -6.13 -8.41 -8.30
N ALA A 88 -6.70 -7.46 -7.57
CA ALA A 88 -6.11 -6.97 -6.34
C ALA A 88 -6.49 -7.87 -5.16
N VAL A 89 -5.51 -8.20 -4.31
CA VAL A 89 -5.71 -9.03 -3.11
C VAL A 89 -4.98 -8.37 -1.94
N THR A 90 -5.69 -8.14 -0.85
CA THR A 90 -5.16 -7.53 0.38
C THR A 90 -5.13 -8.52 1.54
N GLY A 91 -4.46 -8.15 2.64
CA GLY A 91 -4.32 -9.01 3.81
C GLY A 91 -3.14 -9.97 3.76
N ALA A 92 -2.29 -9.86 2.72
CA ALA A 92 -1.04 -10.61 2.65
C ALA A 92 -0.08 -10.18 3.76
N SER A 93 0.60 -11.15 4.39
CA SER A 93 1.53 -10.90 5.49
C SER A 93 2.57 -12.00 5.63
N GLY A 94 3.68 -11.67 6.31
CA GLY A 94 4.82 -12.57 6.44
C GLY A 94 5.70 -12.51 5.20
N THR A 95 6.17 -13.66 4.70
CA THR A 95 7.01 -13.71 3.50
C THR A 95 6.17 -13.76 2.21
N VAL A 96 6.77 -13.32 1.10
CA VAL A 96 6.19 -13.44 -0.24
C VAL A 96 5.79 -14.89 -0.53
N ARG A 97 6.66 -15.85 -0.21
CA ARG A 97 6.40 -17.30 -0.35
C ARG A 97 5.10 -17.71 0.35
N ARG A 98 4.97 -17.35 1.63
CA ARG A 98 3.79 -17.70 2.43
C ARG A 98 2.51 -17.06 1.88
N SER A 99 2.58 -15.81 1.49
CA SER A 99 1.43 -15.09 0.93
C SER A 99 1.00 -15.67 -0.41
N LEU A 100 1.96 -16.10 -1.23
CA LEU A 100 1.70 -16.78 -2.49
C LEU A 100 1.03 -18.14 -2.25
N GLU A 101 1.52 -18.94 -1.29
CA GLU A 101 0.90 -20.22 -0.90
C GLU A 101 -0.53 -20.02 -0.40
N GLN A 102 -0.79 -19.00 0.41
CA GLN A 102 -2.12 -18.66 0.92
C GLN A 102 -3.07 -18.23 -0.22
N TYR A 103 -2.57 -17.48 -1.19
CA TYR A 103 -3.34 -17.08 -2.35
C TYR A 103 -3.69 -18.30 -3.23
N LEU A 104 -2.72 -19.13 -3.58
CA LEU A 104 -2.92 -20.33 -4.37
C LEU A 104 -3.82 -21.35 -3.66
N GLY A 105 -3.74 -21.43 -2.33
CA GLY A 105 -4.62 -22.25 -1.49
C GLY A 105 -6.01 -21.67 -1.25
N GLY A 106 -6.34 -20.49 -1.83
CA GLY A 106 -7.65 -19.86 -1.71
C GLY A 106 -7.95 -19.22 -0.34
N VAL A 107 -6.94 -19.07 0.51
CA VAL A 107 -7.08 -18.40 1.82
C VAL A 107 -7.13 -16.89 1.66
N LEU A 108 -6.32 -16.34 0.76
CA LEU A 108 -6.35 -14.92 0.41
C LEU A 108 -7.22 -14.72 -0.83
N GLN A 109 -8.30 -13.95 -0.69
CA GLN A 109 -9.27 -13.70 -1.77
C GLN A 109 -9.73 -12.25 -1.76
N GLY A 110 -9.65 -11.61 -2.93
CA GLY A 110 -10.20 -10.28 -3.18
C GLY A 110 -9.52 -9.16 -2.39
N ALA A 111 -9.81 -7.93 -2.78
CA ALA A 111 -9.32 -6.74 -2.12
C ALA A 111 -10.38 -6.14 -1.20
N GLN A 112 -10.02 -5.91 0.05
CA GLN A 112 -10.78 -5.04 0.94
C GLN A 112 -10.01 -3.73 1.12
N PRO A 113 -10.67 -2.56 1.01
CA PRO A 113 -10.02 -1.27 1.25
C PRO A 113 -9.46 -1.22 2.67
N CYS A 114 -8.29 -0.61 2.82
CA CYS A 114 -7.72 -0.35 4.14
C CYS A 114 -8.71 0.46 5.00
N ARG A 115 -8.72 0.18 6.30
CA ARG A 115 -9.61 0.84 7.27
C ARG A 115 -9.47 2.36 7.24
N GLU A 116 -8.27 2.86 7.08
CA GLU A 116 -7.96 4.29 6.91
C GLU A 116 -8.69 4.91 5.70
N SER A 117 -8.84 4.17 4.59
CA SER A 117 -9.57 4.63 3.41
C SER A 117 -11.10 4.62 3.60
N LEU A 118 -11.61 3.94 4.63
CA LEU A 118 -13.03 3.88 4.95
C LEU A 118 -13.46 5.08 5.82
N GLU A 119 -12.60 5.54 6.71
CA GLU A 119 -12.90 6.64 7.64
C GLU A 119 -13.05 7.98 6.90
N HIS A 120 -12.25 8.22 5.86
CA HIS A 120 -12.36 9.43 5.03
C HIS A 120 -13.53 9.44 4.02
N ALA A 121 -14.25 8.33 3.86
CA ALA A 121 -15.39 8.27 2.94
C ALA A 121 -16.70 8.79 3.53
N HIS A 122 -16.78 8.93 4.85
CA HIS A 122 -18.00 9.39 5.53
C HIS A 122 -18.14 10.91 5.62
N GLU A 123 -17.11 11.68 5.28
CA GLU A 123 -17.16 13.14 5.33
C GLU A 123 -17.66 13.82 4.04
N HIS A 124 -17.89 13.06 2.95
CA HIS A 124 -18.28 13.64 1.65
C HIS A 124 -19.67 13.23 1.12
N GLU A 125 -20.55 12.69 1.97
CA GLU A 125 -21.91 12.32 1.53
C GLU A 125 -22.97 13.26 2.11
N ALA A 126 -22.87 14.52 1.77
CA ALA A 126 -23.99 15.48 1.77
C ALA A 126 -23.62 16.73 0.97
N VAL A 127 -23.96 16.78 -0.33
CA VAL A 127 -24.50 17.97 -1.02
C VAL A 127 -24.81 17.66 -2.50
N VAL A 128 -26.10 17.69 -2.82
CA VAL A 128 -26.91 18.08 -4.00
C VAL A 128 -26.22 18.42 -5.34
N PRO A 129 -26.87 18.08 -6.49
CA PRO A 129 -26.27 18.16 -7.81
C PRO A 129 -26.26 19.59 -8.35
N HIS A 130 -25.12 20.07 -8.79
CA HIS A 130 -25.02 21.20 -9.71
C HIS A 130 -24.34 20.80 -11.01
N THR A 131 -25.11 20.95 -12.08
CA THR A 131 -24.68 20.98 -13.46
C THR A 131 -23.68 22.11 -13.71
N GLY A 132 -22.51 21.81 -14.29
CA GLY A 132 -21.56 22.83 -14.74
C GLY A 132 -20.18 22.24 -15.06
N ASP A 133 -19.71 22.52 -16.24
CA ASP A 133 -18.53 22.10 -17.00
C ASP A 133 -17.21 21.84 -16.23
N PRO A 134 -16.35 20.95 -16.72
CA PRO A 134 -15.12 20.52 -16.04
C PRO A 134 -13.99 21.56 -16.25
N LYS A 135 -13.63 22.31 -15.22
CA LYS A 135 -12.30 22.92 -15.12
C LYS A 135 -11.37 21.99 -14.37
N MET A 136 -10.42 21.42 -15.09
CA MET A 136 -9.22 20.79 -14.56
C MET A 136 -8.47 21.77 -13.65
N GLY A 137 -8.21 21.36 -12.42
CA GLY A 137 -7.28 22.06 -11.53
C GLY A 137 -7.86 22.40 -10.18
N SER A 138 -7.94 21.46 -9.24
CA SER A 138 -7.94 21.71 -7.79
C SER A 138 -7.91 20.43 -6.92
N ALA A 139 -7.92 19.24 -7.51
CA ALA A 139 -7.89 17.99 -6.73
C ALA A 139 -6.52 17.67 -6.14
N ASP A 140 -5.43 18.15 -6.75
CA ASP A 140 -4.07 17.84 -6.32
C ASP A 140 -3.63 18.66 -5.09
N ALA A 141 -4.06 19.92 -4.96
CA ALA A 141 -3.69 20.77 -3.84
C ALA A 141 -4.34 20.32 -2.51
N ALA A 142 -5.59 19.87 -2.54
CA ALA A 142 -6.28 19.35 -1.35
C ALA A 142 -5.68 18.03 -0.85
N TYR A 143 -5.02 17.27 -1.73
CA TYR A 143 -4.40 16.00 -1.41
C TYR A 143 -3.03 16.16 -0.72
N GLU A 144 -2.27 17.18 -1.13
CA GLU A 144 -0.97 17.51 -0.49
C GLU A 144 -1.18 18.09 0.92
N GLU A 145 -2.23 18.89 1.14
CA GLU A 145 -2.56 19.44 2.45
C GLU A 145 -2.98 18.35 3.45
N ASP A 146 -3.71 17.34 2.99
CA ASP A 146 -4.17 16.23 3.84
C ASP A 146 -3.00 15.27 4.22
N GLU A 147 -2.08 15.02 3.31
CA GLU A 147 -0.89 14.19 3.58
C GLU A 147 0.10 14.91 4.53
N VAL A 148 0.27 16.21 4.36
CA VAL A 148 1.09 17.03 5.26
C VAL A 148 0.46 17.13 6.66
N GLY A 149 -0.86 17.21 6.75
CA GLY A 149 -1.61 17.21 8.01
C GLY A 149 -1.36 15.90 8.78
N ARG A 150 -1.52 14.76 8.11
CA ARG A 150 -1.31 13.43 8.72
C ARG A 150 0.13 13.18 9.15
N LEU A 151 1.11 13.59 8.34
CA LEU A 151 2.52 13.48 8.70
C LEU A 151 2.87 14.36 9.92
N ARG A 152 2.22 15.50 10.08
CA ARG A 152 2.38 16.34 11.27
C ARG A 152 1.84 15.68 12.52
N GLU A 153 0.64 15.07 12.45
CA GLU A 153 0.04 14.35 13.57
C GLU A 153 0.89 13.12 13.96
N GLU A 154 1.43 12.40 12.98
CA GLU A 154 2.33 11.25 13.22
C GLU A 154 3.64 11.70 13.88
N VAL A 155 4.21 12.81 13.44
CA VAL A 155 5.42 13.41 14.05
C VAL A 155 5.14 13.85 15.48
N GLU A 156 4.01 14.51 15.77
CA GLU A 156 3.62 14.92 17.12
C GLU A 156 3.42 13.71 18.04
N MET A 157 2.79 12.64 17.54
CA MET A 157 2.62 11.40 18.30
C MET A 157 3.97 10.72 18.61
N LEU A 158 4.86 10.63 17.65
CA LEU A 158 6.20 10.06 17.83
C LEU A 158 7.07 10.91 18.76
N GLN A 159 6.95 12.23 18.70
CA GLN A 159 7.61 13.13 19.63
C GLN A 159 7.12 12.92 21.07
N GLY A 160 5.80 12.76 21.28
CA GLY A 160 5.22 12.45 22.56
C GLY A 160 5.73 11.11 23.14
N GLN A 161 5.83 10.08 22.31
CA GLN A 161 6.38 8.78 22.71
C GLN A 161 7.87 8.86 23.07
N LEU A 162 8.64 9.66 22.33
CA LEU A 162 10.06 9.89 22.60
C LEU A 162 10.24 10.61 23.93
N ASP A 163 9.46 11.64 24.20
CA ASP A 163 9.54 12.41 25.46
C ASP A 163 9.17 11.52 26.67
N GLU A 164 8.16 10.67 26.55
CA GLU A 164 7.79 9.72 27.58
C GLU A 164 8.91 8.68 27.84
N ALA A 165 9.50 8.14 26.75
CA ALA A 165 10.63 7.22 26.87
C ALA A 165 11.87 7.87 27.52
N MET A 166 12.14 9.12 27.15
CA MET A 166 13.23 9.92 27.74
C MET A 166 12.96 10.21 29.21
N ALA A 167 11.73 10.49 29.60
CA ALA A 167 11.35 10.70 31.01
C ALA A 167 11.55 9.43 31.83
N ARG A 168 11.15 8.28 31.29
CA ARG A 168 11.38 6.95 31.94
C ARG A 168 12.86 6.64 32.08
N LEU A 169 13.67 6.91 31.06
CA LEU A 169 15.14 6.74 31.12
C LEU A 169 15.78 7.63 32.21
N ARG A 170 15.37 8.89 32.30
CA ARG A 170 15.87 9.81 33.35
C ARG A 170 15.47 9.34 34.75
N ALA A 171 14.25 8.84 34.91
CA ALA A 171 13.79 8.29 36.21
C ALA A 171 14.59 7.07 36.62
N LEU A 172 15.01 6.22 35.68
CA LEU A 172 15.83 5.03 35.93
C LEU A 172 17.33 5.36 36.19
N SER A 173 17.83 6.44 35.57
CA SER A 173 19.23 6.85 35.70
C SER A 173 19.50 7.80 36.88
N GLY A 174 18.45 8.35 37.51
CA GLY A 174 18.56 9.27 38.65
C GLY A 174 18.45 8.64 40.02
N GLY A 175 18.40 7.30 40.13
CA GLY A 175 18.27 6.53 41.37
C GLY A 175 19.58 5.86 41.80
N GLY A 176 20.70 6.64 41.84
CA GLY A 176 22.00 6.17 42.37
C GLY A 176 22.56 7.13 43.40
#